data_a7a020da0b58bbfd7a5ab8094d5cc7e1
#
_entry.id   a7a020da0b58bbfd7a5ab8094d5cc7e1
#
_cell.length_a   1.000
_cell.length_b   1.000
_cell.length_c   1.000
_cell.angle_alpha   90.00
_cell.angle_beta   90.00
_cell.angle_gamma   90.00
#
_symmetry.space_group_name_H-M   'P 1'
#
loop_
_entity.id
_entity.type
_entity.pdbx_description
1 polymer ?
#
loop_
_entity_poly.entity_id
_entity_poly.type
_entity_poly.pdbx_seq_one_letter_code
_entity_poly.pdbx_strand_id
1 'polypeptide(L)'
;IDSIERHLGAALFVQHAQGYELTPAGQALLKHAEAMENVALLAQEEITQAMTPLGKIRLGVTEGIGIMFITSRLRGLFERYPGLEVELVAVPRFVSILNREAEISIHLERPNADMLITRKLTDYTLALYASPAYLEQAPPLNHRDDLAHHHWIGYVDDLLFSQELLFLNTFCRTPTVTFRSTSVIAQQQAA
;
A
#
# COMPACT_ATOMS: atom_id res chain seq x y z
N ILE A 1 -0.33 -29.88 14.71
CA ILE A 1 -0.39 -28.95 15.85
C ILE A 1 -0.10 -29.73 17.13
N ASP A 2 -0.87 -30.73 17.49
CA ASP A 2 -0.74 -31.53 18.74
C ASP A 2 0.65 -32.15 18.95
N SER A 3 1.37 -32.48 17.87
CA SER A 3 2.75 -33.01 17.94
C SER A 3 3.74 -31.92 18.37
N ILE A 4 3.56 -30.69 17.87
CA ILE A 4 4.41 -29.54 18.18
C ILE A 4 4.14 -29.08 19.62
N GLU A 5 2.89 -28.97 20.04
CA GLU A 5 2.49 -28.59 21.39
C GLU A 5 3.02 -29.57 22.43
N ARG A 6 2.95 -30.88 22.15
CA ARG A 6 3.53 -31.90 23.03
C ARG A 6 5.06 -31.80 23.13
N HIS A 7 5.74 -31.47 22.04
CA HIS A 7 7.20 -31.34 22.05
C HIS A 7 7.66 -30.07 22.79
N LEU A 8 6.92 -28.98 22.63
CA LEU A 8 7.20 -27.71 23.29
C LEU A 8 6.69 -27.63 24.75
N GLY A 9 5.82 -28.54 25.14
CA GLY A 9 5.19 -28.53 26.47
C GLY A 9 4.26 -27.34 26.71
N ALA A 10 3.78 -26.71 25.66
CA ALA A 10 2.93 -25.51 25.72
C ALA A 10 1.81 -25.57 24.67
N ALA A 11 0.59 -25.19 25.06
CA ALA A 11 -0.51 -25.01 24.12
C ALA A 11 -0.25 -23.77 23.25
N LEU A 12 -0.39 -23.91 21.94
CA LEU A 12 -0.21 -22.84 20.96
C LEU A 12 -1.54 -22.19 20.55
N PHE A 13 -2.63 -22.93 20.71
CA PHE A 13 -3.97 -22.49 20.37
C PHE A 13 -4.96 -22.73 21.50
N VAL A 14 -5.92 -21.82 21.63
CA VAL A 14 -7.12 -21.98 22.46
C VAL A 14 -8.31 -22.13 21.51
N GLN A 15 -9.13 -23.15 21.76
CA GLN A 15 -10.36 -23.37 21.01
C GLN A 15 -11.51 -22.56 21.63
N HIS A 16 -12.21 -21.80 20.82
CA HIS A 16 -13.42 -21.07 21.18
C HIS A 16 -14.60 -21.52 20.31
N ALA A 17 -15.80 -21.14 20.66
CA ALA A 17 -17.01 -21.45 19.88
C ALA A 17 -16.97 -20.91 18.43
N GLN A 18 -16.11 -19.92 18.16
CA GLN A 18 -15.96 -19.29 16.86
C GLN A 18 -14.68 -19.68 16.10
N GLY A 19 -13.86 -20.61 16.64
CA GLY A 19 -12.62 -21.04 16.02
C GLY A 19 -11.45 -21.17 16.99
N TYR A 20 -10.24 -21.03 16.46
CA TYR A 20 -9.01 -21.12 17.21
C TYR A 20 -8.35 -19.74 17.33
N GLU A 21 -7.82 -19.43 18.52
CA GLU A 21 -7.04 -18.23 18.82
C GLU A 21 -5.65 -18.62 19.30
N LEU A 22 -4.62 -17.84 18.93
CA LEU A 22 -3.25 -18.10 19.36
C LEU A 22 -3.07 -17.74 20.84
N THR A 23 -2.43 -18.62 21.58
CA THR A 23 -1.91 -18.30 22.91
C THR A 23 -0.70 -17.35 22.81
N PRO A 24 -0.23 -16.74 23.93
CA PRO A 24 1.03 -16.01 23.94
C PRO A 24 2.23 -16.83 23.46
N ALA A 25 2.26 -18.14 23.77
CA ALA A 25 3.26 -19.08 23.25
C ALA A 25 3.08 -19.32 21.75
N GLY A 26 1.85 -19.41 21.26
CA GLY A 26 1.51 -19.51 19.84
C GLY A 26 1.95 -18.27 19.07
N GLN A 27 1.72 -17.06 19.59
CA GLN A 27 2.17 -15.80 19.00
C GLN A 27 3.71 -15.71 18.94
N ALA A 28 4.41 -16.13 19.99
CA ALA A 28 5.87 -16.16 19.99
C ALA A 28 6.41 -17.16 18.96
N LEU A 29 5.81 -18.35 18.86
CA LEU A 29 6.21 -19.36 17.86
C LEU A 29 5.91 -18.90 16.45
N LEU A 30 4.78 -18.23 16.22
CA LEU A 30 4.40 -17.74 14.89
C LEU A 30 5.48 -16.84 14.30
N LYS A 31 6.02 -15.90 15.07
CA LYS A 31 7.12 -15.01 14.63
C LYS A 31 8.33 -15.80 14.12
N HIS A 32 8.70 -16.87 14.82
CA HIS A 32 9.83 -17.70 14.42
C HIS A 32 9.49 -18.61 13.24
N ALA A 33 8.26 -19.11 13.15
CA ALA A 33 7.79 -19.92 12.01
C ALA A 33 7.78 -19.10 10.71
N GLU A 34 7.32 -17.86 10.77
CA GLU A 34 7.34 -16.92 9.63
C GLU A 34 8.78 -16.57 9.21
N ALA A 35 9.69 -16.39 10.19
CA ALA A 35 11.10 -16.17 9.87
C ALA A 35 11.75 -17.40 9.20
N MET A 36 11.41 -18.62 9.65
CA MET A 36 11.87 -19.87 9.02
C MET A 36 11.29 -20.05 7.61
N GLU A 37 10.00 -19.75 7.41
CA GLU A 37 9.37 -19.77 6.08
C GLU A 37 10.10 -18.82 5.13
N ASN A 38 10.39 -17.59 5.57
CA ASN A 38 11.13 -16.62 4.78
C ASN A 38 12.54 -17.11 4.40
N VAL A 39 13.27 -17.70 5.34
CA VAL A 39 14.61 -18.27 5.05
C VAL A 39 14.51 -19.44 4.08
N ALA A 40 13.51 -20.29 4.21
CA ALA A 40 13.29 -21.40 3.28
C ALA A 40 12.95 -20.90 1.86
N LEU A 41 12.13 -19.84 1.74
CA LEU A 41 11.82 -19.20 0.47
C LEU A 41 13.06 -18.56 -0.16
N LEU A 42 13.89 -17.86 0.62
CA LEU A 42 15.16 -17.29 0.14
C LEU A 42 16.11 -18.37 -0.36
N ALA A 43 16.25 -19.48 0.37
CA ALA A 43 17.07 -20.60 -0.06
C ALA A 43 16.54 -21.24 -1.36
N GLN A 44 15.23 -21.32 -1.51
CA GLN A 44 14.61 -21.79 -2.74
C GLN A 44 14.86 -20.81 -3.91
N GLU A 45 14.79 -19.51 -3.65
CA GLU A 45 15.11 -18.47 -4.63
C GLU A 45 16.58 -18.52 -5.05
N GLU A 46 17.53 -18.69 -4.13
CA GLU A 46 18.95 -18.82 -4.44
C GLU A 46 19.23 -20.03 -5.35
N ILE A 47 18.56 -21.15 -5.12
CA ILE A 47 18.66 -22.34 -5.98
C ILE A 47 18.01 -22.09 -7.35
N THR A 48 16.96 -21.27 -7.40
CA THR A 48 16.17 -21.01 -8.60
C THR A 48 16.67 -19.79 -9.40
N GLN A 49 17.62 -19.00 -8.88
CA GLN A 49 18.20 -17.81 -9.56
C GLN A 49 18.81 -18.09 -10.94
N ALA A 50 19.00 -19.35 -11.31
CA ALA A 50 19.39 -19.74 -12.68
C ALA A 50 18.20 -19.82 -13.65
N MET A 51 16.95 -19.64 -13.19
CA MET A 51 15.75 -19.78 -14.02
C MET A 51 15.09 -18.41 -14.21
N THR A 52 14.64 -18.17 -15.43
CA THR A 52 13.80 -17.02 -15.77
C THR A 52 12.60 -16.97 -14.80
N PRO A 53 12.30 -15.84 -14.17
CA PRO A 53 11.16 -15.71 -13.28
C PRO A 53 9.87 -16.20 -13.97
N LEU A 54 9.25 -17.18 -13.39
CA LEU A 54 8.01 -17.81 -13.87
C LEU A 54 6.98 -17.77 -12.74
N GLY A 55 5.71 -17.67 -13.12
CA GLY A 55 4.61 -17.78 -12.18
C GLY A 55 3.97 -16.44 -11.86
N LYS A 56 3.22 -16.42 -10.76
CA LYS A 56 2.31 -15.35 -10.38
C LYS A 56 2.87 -14.56 -9.20
N ILE A 57 2.82 -13.24 -9.29
CA ILE A 57 3.18 -12.33 -8.21
C ILE A 57 2.07 -11.30 -7.99
N ARG A 58 1.67 -11.10 -6.76
CA ARG A 58 0.70 -10.06 -6.40
C ARG A 58 1.42 -8.84 -5.84
N LEU A 59 1.19 -7.71 -6.50
CA LEU A 59 1.77 -6.41 -6.15
C LEU A 59 0.69 -5.51 -5.55
N GLY A 60 0.81 -5.20 -4.26
CA GLY A 60 -0.06 -4.27 -3.55
C GLY A 60 0.47 -2.85 -3.66
N VAL A 61 -0.36 -1.90 -4.08
CA VAL A 61 0.05 -0.51 -4.27
C VAL A 61 -1.09 0.45 -3.95
N THR A 62 -0.75 1.71 -3.68
CA THR A 62 -1.76 2.77 -3.69
C THR A 62 -2.23 3.05 -5.11
N GLU A 63 -3.49 3.43 -5.25
CA GLU A 63 -4.17 3.57 -6.54
C GLU A 63 -3.40 4.45 -7.55
N GLY A 64 -2.93 5.63 -7.12
CA GLY A 64 -2.22 6.56 -8.00
C GLY A 64 -0.95 5.95 -8.61
N ILE A 65 -0.09 5.36 -7.78
CA ILE A 65 1.15 4.71 -8.24
C ILE A 65 0.82 3.51 -9.13
N GLY A 66 -0.15 2.68 -8.72
CA GLY A 66 -0.55 1.49 -9.46
C GLY A 66 -1.01 1.82 -10.87
N ILE A 67 -2.00 2.70 -10.99
CA ILE A 67 -2.66 2.99 -12.26
C ILE A 67 -1.77 3.88 -13.15
N MET A 68 -1.22 4.98 -12.59
CA MET A 68 -0.55 5.98 -13.43
C MET A 68 0.91 5.62 -13.75
N PHE A 69 1.59 4.91 -12.86
CA PHE A 69 3.02 4.66 -13.02
C PHE A 69 3.33 3.20 -13.35
N ILE A 70 2.86 2.24 -12.55
CA ILE A 70 3.26 0.83 -12.70
C ILE A 70 2.64 0.22 -13.95
N THR A 71 1.33 0.38 -14.14
CA THR A 71 0.60 -0.23 -15.27
C THR A 71 1.24 0.12 -16.61
N SER A 72 1.66 1.37 -16.80
CA SER A 72 2.30 1.82 -18.05
C SER A 72 3.67 1.17 -18.31
N ARG A 73 4.29 0.54 -17.30
CA ARG A 73 5.62 -0.07 -17.38
C ARG A 73 5.61 -1.59 -17.40
N LEU A 74 4.45 -2.22 -17.16
CA LEU A 74 4.32 -3.68 -17.16
C LEU A 74 4.67 -4.31 -18.50
N ARG A 75 4.44 -3.61 -19.60
CA ARG A 75 4.80 -4.11 -20.93
C ARG A 75 6.28 -4.51 -21.01
N GLY A 76 7.19 -3.65 -20.62
CA GLY A 76 8.63 -3.96 -20.64
C GLY A 76 9.02 -5.10 -19.67
N LEU A 77 8.27 -5.26 -18.57
CA LEU A 77 8.46 -6.39 -17.66
C LEU A 77 8.07 -7.71 -18.34
N PHE A 78 6.92 -7.77 -19.01
CA PHE A 78 6.44 -8.98 -19.70
C PHE A 78 7.27 -9.34 -20.93
N GLU A 79 7.80 -8.34 -21.65
CA GLU A 79 8.76 -8.58 -22.76
C GLU A 79 10.04 -9.25 -22.25
N ARG A 80 10.49 -8.88 -21.03
CA ARG A 80 11.70 -9.45 -20.41
C ARG A 80 11.43 -10.78 -19.71
N TYR A 81 10.24 -10.97 -19.17
CA TYR A 81 9.86 -12.15 -18.39
C TYR A 81 8.48 -12.69 -18.86
N PRO A 82 8.44 -13.37 -20.01
CA PRO A 82 7.18 -13.78 -20.65
C PRO A 82 6.38 -14.83 -19.88
N GLY A 83 7.00 -15.45 -18.86
CA GLY A 83 6.32 -16.42 -17.98
C GLY A 83 5.82 -15.84 -16.66
N LEU A 84 5.94 -14.51 -16.46
CA LEU A 84 5.52 -13.83 -15.25
C LEU A 84 4.08 -13.32 -15.39
N GLU A 85 3.22 -13.68 -14.41
CA GLU A 85 1.89 -13.11 -14.23
C GLU A 85 1.91 -12.12 -13.08
N VAL A 86 1.40 -10.90 -13.28
CA VAL A 86 1.31 -9.86 -12.23
C VAL A 86 -0.14 -9.59 -11.90
N GLU A 87 -0.52 -9.83 -10.64
CA GLU A 87 -1.77 -9.35 -10.07
C GLU A 87 -1.54 -8.00 -9.39
N LEU A 88 -2.04 -6.94 -9.98
CA LEU A 88 -1.93 -5.59 -9.41
C LEU A 88 -3.16 -5.29 -8.52
N VAL A 89 -2.93 -5.15 -7.22
CA VAL A 89 -3.95 -4.74 -6.24
C VAL A 89 -3.77 -3.26 -5.95
N ALA A 90 -4.44 -2.41 -6.74
CA ALA A 90 -4.38 -0.96 -6.63
C ALA A 90 -5.61 -0.44 -5.86
N VAL A 91 -5.44 -0.12 -4.58
CA VAL A 91 -6.54 0.25 -3.68
C VAL A 91 -6.19 1.50 -2.87
N PRO A 92 -7.20 2.29 -2.43
CA PRO A 92 -6.98 3.47 -1.59
C PRO A 92 -6.75 3.11 -0.11
N ARG A 93 -5.91 2.12 0.14
CA ARG A 93 -5.47 1.67 1.46
C ARG A 93 -4.13 0.96 1.37
N PHE A 94 -3.50 0.71 2.50
CA PHE A 94 -2.33 -0.15 2.54
C PHE A 94 -2.72 -1.61 2.31
N VAL A 95 -1.97 -2.27 1.44
CA VAL A 95 -2.08 -3.72 1.19
C VAL A 95 -1.09 -4.43 2.11
N SER A 96 -1.58 -5.35 2.92
CA SER A 96 -0.77 -6.02 3.94
C SER A 96 -0.06 -7.26 3.38
N ILE A 97 1.27 -7.27 3.49
CA ILE A 97 2.08 -8.47 3.22
C ILE A 97 1.87 -9.49 4.35
N LEU A 98 1.80 -9.03 5.60
CA LEU A 98 1.62 -9.91 6.76
C LEU A 98 0.31 -10.69 6.73
N ASN A 99 -0.74 -10.12 6.14
CA ASN A 99 -2.01 -10.79 5.93
C ASN A 99 -2.07 -11.57 4.60
N ARG A 100 -0.94 -11.74 3.92
CA ARG A 100 -0.83 -12.42 2.61
C ARG A 100 -1.73 -11.81 1.52
N GLU A 101 -2.00 -10.51 1.61
CA GLU A 101 -2.75 -9.80 0.57
C GLU A 101 -1.89 -9.56 -0.68
N ALA A 102 -0.57 -9.50 -0.52
CA ALA A 102 0.41 -9.35 -1.60
C ALA A 102 1.78 -9.90 -1.18
N GLU A 103 2.61 -10.32 -2.13
CA GLU A 103 4.01 -10.70 -1.92
C GLU A 103 4.92 -9.46 -1.89
N ILE A 104 4.60 -8.46 -2.69
CA ILE A 104 5.29 -7.16 -2.69
C ILE A 104 4.26 -6.06 -2.48
N SER A 105 4.64 -5.02 -1.74
CA SER A 105 3.76 -3.89 -1.49
C SER A 105 4.55 -2.57 -1.53
N ILE A 106 3.96 -1.54 -2.16
CA ILE A 106 4.53 -0.20 -2.23
C ILE A 106 3.67 0.73 -1.37
N HIS A 107 4.30 1.36 -0.40
CA HIS A 107 3.69 2.27 0.56
C HIS A 107 4.23 3.69 0.41
N LEU A 108 3.44 4.68 0.79
CA LEU A 108 3.88 6.07 0.90
C LEU A 108 4.81 6.27 2.10
N GLU A 109 4.54 5.55 3.18
CA GLU A 109 5.31 5.59 4.43
C GLU A 109 5.98 4.24 4.69
N ARG A 110 7.08 4.26 5.44
CA ARG A 110 7.72 3.02 5.88
C ARG A 110 6.78 2.26 6.82
N PRO A 111 6.41 1.01 6.50
CA PRO A 111 5.59 0.21 7.40
C PRO A 111 6.34 -0.05 8.73
N ASN A 112 5.62 0.08 9.84
CA ASN A 112 6.17 -0.21 11.17
C ASN A 112 6.03 -1.71 11.46
N ALA A 113 6.87 -2.52 10.81
CA ALA A 113 6.87 -3.98 10.98
C ALA A 113 8.31 -4.50 10.82
N ASP A 114 8.88 -4.97 11.92
CA ASP A 114 10.26 -5.47 12.00
C ASP A 114 10.51 -6.73 11.13
N MET A 115 9.44 -7.42 10.75
CA MET A 115 9.52 -8.67 9.99
C MET A 115 9.53 -8.45 8.46
N LEU A 116 9.37 -7.20 7.99
CA LEU A 116 9.35 -6.90 6.57
C LEU A 116 10.70 -6.39 6.08
N ILE A 117 11.15 -6.93 4.96
CA ILE A 117 12.27 -6.35 4.22
C ILE A 117 11.78 -5.10 3.51
N THR A 118 12.26 -3.94 3.92
CA THR A 118 11.83 -2.67 3.36
C THR A 118 12.98 -1.96 2.67
N ARG A 119 12.69 -1.38 1.50
CA ARG A 119 13.62 -0.56 0.74
C ARG A 119 12.95 0.71 0.28
N LYS A 120 13.59 1.85 0.47
CA LYS A 120 13.13 3.13 -0.11
C LYS A 120 13.28 3.08 -1.63
N LEU A 121 12.21 3.35 -2.36
CA LEU A 121 12.21 3.43 -3.82
C LEU A 121 12.61 4.82 -4.30
N THR A 122 11.92 5.84 -3.81
CA THR A 122 12.12 7.25 -4.21
C THR A 122 11.53 8.17 -3.15
N ASP A 123 11.79 9.45 -3.28
CA ASP A 123 11.03 10.50 -2.61
C ASP A 123 9.86 10.95 -3.49
N TYR A 124 8.80 11.45 -2.88
CA TYR A 124 7.70 12.08 -3.57
C TYR A 124 7.34 13.40 -2.91
N THR A 125 6.65 14.25 -3.65
CA THR A 125 6.20 15.56 -3.15
C THR A 125 4.72 15.71 -3.42
N LEU A 126 3.99 16.16 -2.40
CA LEU A 126 2.60 16.58 -2.57
C LEU A 126 2.58 18.04 -3.01
N ALA A 127 1.77 18.33 -4.02
CA ALA A 127 1.58 19.68 -4.53
C ALA A 127 0.10 19.91 -4.85
N LEU A 128 -0.28 21.18 -4.95
CA LEU A 128 -1.60 21.56 -5.42
C LEU A 128 -1.62 21.57 -6.95
N TYR A 129 -2.67 21.04 -7.51
CA TYR A 129 -2.90 20.99 -8.96
C TYR A 129 -4.28 21.55 -9.28
N ALA A 130 -4.38 22.16 -10.44
CA ALA A 130 -5.65 22.60 -11.01
C ALA A 130 -5.61 22.43 -12.53
N SER A 131 -6.75 22.17 -13.17
CA SER A 131 -6.82 22.14 -14.62
C SER A 131 -6.72 23.56 -15.21
N PRO A 132 -6.17 23.71 -16.41
CA PRO A 132 -6.17 25.00 -17.10
C PRO A 132 -7.59 25.56 -17.27
N ALA A 133 -8.56 24.70 -17.59
CA ALA A 133 -9.95 25.12 -17.77
C ALA A 133 -10.59 25.70 -16.49
N TYR A 134 -10.24 25.14 -15.33
CA TYR A 134 -10.65 25.72 -14.05
C TYR A 134 -10.01 27.08 -13.83
N LEU A 135 -8.70 27.21 -14.04
CA LEU A 135 -7.95 28.44 -13.80
C LEU A 135 -8.38 29.61 -14.69
N GLU A 136 -8.86 29.35 -15.90
CA GLU A 136 -9.40 30.36 -16.80
C GLU A 136 -10.68 31.05 -16.26
N GLN A 137 -11.44 30.37 -15.42
CA GLN A 137 -12.72 30.84 -14.88
C GLN A 137 -12.65 31.17 -13.37
N ALA A 138 -11.59 30.74 -12.71
CA ALA A 138 -11.40 30.91 -11.26
C ALA A 138 -10.93 32.32 -10.90
N PRO A 139 -11.10 32.76 -9.64
CA PRO A 139 -10.47 33.97 -9.13
C PRO A 139 -8.94 33.96 -9.35
N PRO A 140 -8.30 35.11 -9.49
CA PRO A 140 -6.84 35.18 -9.61
C PRO A 140 -6.14 34.55 -8.39
N LEU A 141 -5.07 33.79 -8.66
CA LEU A 141 -4.24 33.16 -7.65
C LEU A 141 -2.83 33.77 -7.67
N ASN A 142 -2.66 34.89 -6.97
CA ASN A 142 -1.39 35.60 -6.89
C ASN A 142 -0.65 35.34 -5.57
N HIS A 143 -1.42 35.08 -4.50
CA HIS A 143 -0.91 34.87 -3.15
C HIS A 143 -1.56 33.64 -2.52
N ARG A 144 -0.92 33.10 -1.49
CA ARG A 144 -1.43 31.94 -0.74
C ARG A 144 -2.83 32.18 -0.16
N ASP A 145 -3.12 33.39 0.27
CA ASP A 145 -4.42 33.71 0.88
C ASP A 145 -5.57 33.65 -0.13
N ASP A 146 -5.28 33.82 -1.42
CA ASP A 146 -6.28 33.71 -2.50
C ASP A 146 -6.86 32.29 -2.57
N LEU A 147 -6.14 31.28 -2.08
CA LEU A 147 -6.60 29.89 -2.00
C LEU A 147 -7.93 29.72 -1.24
N ALA A 148 -8.27 30.64 -0.34
CA ALA A 148 -9.54 30.63 0.38
C ALA A 148 -10.76 30.90 -0.54
N HIS A 149 -10.55 31.50 -1.71
CA HIS A 149 -11.57 31.84 -2.70
C HIS A 149 -11.75 30.76 -3.76
N HIS A 150 -10.94 29.68 -3.71
CA HIS A 150 -10.99 28.59 -4.64
C HIS A 150 -11.79 27.40 -4.10
N HIS A 151 -12.35 26.62 -5.03
CA HIS A 151 -12.96 25.34 -4.73
C HIS A 151 -11.91 24.24 -4.59
N TRP A 152 -12.11 23.36 -3.62
CA TRP A 152 -11.16 22.33 -3.28
C TRP A 152 -11.73 20.94 -3.53
N ILE A 153 -10.85 20.08 -4.00
CA ILE A 153 -11.06 18.63 -4.09
C ILE A 153 -10.13 17.97 -3.07
N GLY A 154 -10.65 17.05 -2.29
CA GLY A 154 -9.88 16.42 -1.24
C GLY A 154 -10.26 14.98 -0.97
N TYR A 155 -9.61 14.41 0.01
CA TYR A 155 -9.94 13.09 0.51
C TYR A 155 -11.16 13.12 1.45
N VAL A 156 -11.73 11.94 1.68
CA VAL A 156 -12.72 11.71 2.75
C VAL A 156 -11.94 11.51 4.04
N ASP A 157 -12.00 12.46 4.95
CA ASP A 157 -11.06 12.60 6.07
C ASP A 157 -11.04 11.39 7.03
N ASP A 158 -12.20 10.79 7.31
CA ASP A 158 -12.36 9.64 8.19
C ASP A 158 -11.98 8.28 7.54
N LEU A 159 -11.73 8.28 6.23
CA LEU A 159 -11.31 7.10 5.46
C LEU A 159 -9.86 7.17 4.98
N LEU A 160 -9.08 8.13 5.48
CA LEU A 160 -7.68 8.26 5.12
C LEU A 160 -6.84 7.10 5.66
N PHE A 161 -5.96 6.60 4.81
CA PHE A 161 -5.01 5.54 5.16
C PHE A 161 -3.62 6.06 5.56
N SER A 162 -3.36 7.37 5.40
CA SER A 162 -2.15 8.06 5.83
C SER A 162 -2.47 9.46 6.30
N GLN A 163 -1.85 9.88 7.41
CA GLN A 163 -1.99 11.25 7.95
C GLN A 163 -1.36 12.31 7.04
N GLU A 164 -0.38 11.95 6.22
CA GLU A 164 0.24 12.84 5.25
C GLU A 164 -0.75 13.36 4.20
N LEU A 165 -1.85 12.64 3.99
CA LEU A 165 -2.91 13.04 3.07
C LEU A 165 -3.88 14.09 3.65
N LEU A 166 -3.77 14.42 4.93
CA LEU A 166 -4.51 15.51 5.59
C LEU A 166 -3.86 16.88 5.33
N PHE A 167 -3.59 17.21 4.09
CA PHE A 167 -2.81 18.39 3.74
C PHE A 167 -3.64 19.67 3.49
N LEU A 168 -4.97 19.57 3.29
CA LEU A 168 -5.79 20.73 2.92
C LEU A 168 -5.64 21.89 3.90
N ASN A 169 -5.75 21.60 5.20
CA ASN A 169 -5.63 22.61 6.25
C ASN A 169 -4.23 23.23 6.36
N THR A 170 -3.21 22.59 5.78
CA THR A 170 -1.85 23.12 5.70
C THR A 170 -1.77 24.26 4.68
N PHE A 171 -2.53 24.20 3.61
CA PHE A 171 -2.53 25.21 2.55
C PHE A 171 -3.59 26.30 2.76
N CYS A 172 -4.78 25.92 3.22
CA CYS A 172 -5.89 26.84 3.44
C CYS A 172 -6.57 26.54 4.79
N ARG A 173 -6.78 27.57 5.63
CA ARG A 173 -7.41 27.39 6.95
C ARG A 173 -8.89 27.02 6.88
N THR A 174 -9.59 27.51 5.87
CA THR A 174 -11.04 27.31 5.66
C THR A 174 -11.32 26.97 4.21
N PRO A 175 -10.91 25.78 3.73
CA PRO A 175 -11.12 25.41 2.33
C PRO A 175 -12.61 25.19 2.05
N THR A 176 -13.12 25.75 0.95
CA THR A 176 -14.45 25.41 0.42
C THR A 176 -14.33 24.11 -0.39
N VAL A 177 -14.47 22.97 0.29
CA VAL A 177 -14.37 21.66 -0.36
C VAL A 177 -15.68 21.31 -1.02
N THR A 178 -15.66 21.14 -2.35
CA THR A 178 -16.85 20.82 -3.17
C THR A 178 -16.95 19.34 -3.53
N PHE A 179 -15.80 18.62 -3.52
CA PHE A 179 -15.76 17.19 -3.83
C PHE A 179 -14.75 16.47 -2.94
N ARG A 180 -15.13 15.30 -2.45
CA ARG A 180 -14.26 14.42 -1.67
C ARG A 180 -14.34 13.00 -2.22
N SER A 181 -13.19 12.35 -2.32
CA SER A 181 -13.11 10.95 -2.76
C SER A 181 -11.95 10.23 -2.07
N THR A 182 -12.09 8.93 -1.83
CA THR A 182 -10.98 8.05 -1.45
C THR A 182 -10.09 7.70 -2.64
N SER A 183 -10.60 7.87 -3.87
CA SER A 183 -9.89 7.61 -5.12
C SER A 183 -9.17 8.87 -5.60
N VAL A 184 -7.85 8.82 -5.70
CA VAL A 184 -7.05 9.91 -6.27
C VAL A 184 -7.30 10.09 -7.76
N ILE A 185 -7.68 9.02 -8.47
CA ILE A 185 -8.04 9.10 -9.89
C ILE A 185 -9.36 9.87 -10.07
N ALA A 186 -10.35 9.62 -9.20
CA ALA A 186 -11.59 10.40 -9.21
C ALA A 186 -11.34 11.87 -8.89
N GLN A 187 -10.43 12.18 -7.95
CA GLN A 187 -10.02 13.54 -7.65
C GLN A 187 -9.37 14.22 -8.86
N GLN A 188 -8.47 13.51 -9.55
CA GLN A 188 -7.81 14.01 -10.77
C GLN A 188 -8.82 14.27 -11.89
N GLN A 189 -9.82 13.41 -12.07
CA GLN A 189 -10.83 13.59 -13.12
C GLN A 189 -11.81 14.73 -12.81
N ALA A 190 -11.94 15.12 -11.55
CA ALA A 190 -12.82 16.21 -11.12
C ALA A 190 -12.11 17.57 -11.09
N ALA A 191 -10.78 17.62 -11.24
CA ALA A 191 -9.97 18.84 -11.23
C ALA A 191 -9.88 19.44 -12.63
#